data_f42c63ef2190a6c0ea8a20a3adacbbc7
#
_entry.id   f42c63ef2190a6c0ea8a20a3adacbbc7
#
_cell.length_a   1.000
_cell.length_b   1.000
_cell.length_c   1.000
_cell.angle_alpha   90.00
_cell.angle_beta   90.00
_cell.angle_gamma   90.00
#
_symmetry.space_group_name_H-M   'P 1'
#
loop_
_entity.id
_entity.type
_entity.pdbx_description
1 polymer ?
#
loop_
_entity_poly.entity_id
_entity_poly.type
_entity_poly.pdbx_seq_one_letter_code
_entity_poly.pdbx_strand_id
1 'polypeptide(L)'
;MAGMVLVVANGNWGDESLVNDLIGTADFIIALDGAADRFESWDVVVGDLDSISNPRKHEADEDQENTDLSKALKKYDVDAVVGISGGRLDHQIASFTTLFETESDAILYFDNWRACRVGSEGLEIELEKGSICSIMAFGEVKDVVISGVEFELAGEDVQTGSKGVGNKVAEDVVKVSRESGDLLFILEANAP
;
A
#
# COMPACT_ATOMS: atom_id res chain seq x y z
N MET A 1 -17.11 -11.97 9.34
CA MET A 1 -16.01 -11.05 9.01
C MET A 1 -15.49 -11.48 7.66
N ALA A 2 -15.28 -10.57 6.70
CA ALA A 2 -14.57 -10.92 5.47
C ALA A 2 -13.16 -11.37 5.88
N GLY A 3 -12.62 -12.37 5.23
CA GLY A 3 -11.26 -12.84 5.49
C GLY A 3 -10.24 -11.89 4.89
N MET A 4 -8.99 -11.92 5.37
CA MET A 4 -7.90 -11.07 4.88
C MET A 4 -7.49 -11.46 3.46
N VAL A 5 -7.48 -10.49 2.54
CA VAL A 5 -7.04 -10.65 1.14
C VAL A 5 -5.66 -10.02 0.97
N LEU A 6 -4.67 -10.82 0.60
CA LEU A 6 -3.28 -10.42 0.42
C LEU A 6 -2.87 -10.46 -1.06
N VAL A 7 -2.24 -9.40 -1.55
CA VAL A 7 -1.53 -9.40 -2.83
C VAL A 7 -0.03 -9.57 -2.59
N VAL A 8 0.59 -10.50 -3.31
CA VAL A 8 2.04 -10.73 -3.29
C VAL A 8 2.61 -10.42 -4.67
N ALA A 9 3.46 -9.41 -4.75
CA ALA A 9 4.17 -9.01 -5.96
C ALA A 9 5.58 -9.61 -6.03
N ASN A 10 6.20 -9.56 -7.21
CA ASN A 10 7.48 -10.22 -7.50
C ASN A 10 8.73 -9.38 -7.16
N GLY A 11 8.58 -8.25 -6.49
CA GLY A 11 9.70 -7.41 -6.07
C GLY A 11 10.41 -7.93 -4.82
N ASN A 12 11.14 -7.06 -4.13
CA ASN A 12 11.78 -7.38 -2.86
C ASN A 12 10.72 -7.46 -1.74
N TRP A 13 10.80 -8.50 -0.94
CA TRP A 13 9.86 -8.71 0.19
C TRP A 13 10.24 -7.93 1.45
N GLY A 14 11.47 -7.37 1.50
CA GLY A 14 11.94 -6.62 2.68
C GLY A 14 12.06 -7.51 3.91
N ASP A 15 11.21 -7.31 4.90
CA ASP A 15 11.14 -8.17 6.10
C ASP A 15 10.40 -9.49 5.75
N GLU A 16 11.20 -10.55 5.52
CA GLU A 16 10.66 -11.88 5.19
C GLU A 16 9.79 -12.46 6.32
N SER A 17 10.04 -12.10 7.60
CA SER A 17 9.20 -12.56 8.71
C SER A 17 7.80 -11.96 8.61
N LEU A 18 7.71 -10.65 8.41
CA LEU A 18 6.44 -9.95 8.24
C LEU A 18 5.65 -10.51 7.04
N VAL A 19 6.33 -10.72 5.90
CA VAL A 19 5.68 -11.27 4.69
C VAL A 19 5.18 -12.69 4.92
N ASN A 20 5.96 -13.54 5.57
CA ASN A 20 5.55 -14.91 5.89
C ASN A 20 4.39 -14.93 6.89
N ASP A 21 4.35 -14.02 7.86
CA ASP A 21 3.24 -13.89 8.80
C ASP A 21 1.95 -13.44 8.09
N LEU A 22 2.05 -12.47 7.17
CA LEU A 22 0.92 -12.04 6.33
C LEU A 22 0.41 -13.18 5.44
N ILE A 23 1.30 -13.93 4.78
CA ILE A 23 0.94 -15.11 3.98
C ILE A 23 0.27 -16.18 4.87
N GLY A 24 0.77 -16.39 6.09
CA GLY A 24 0.23 -17.37 7.03
C GLY A 24 -1.13 -17.00 7.62
N THR A 25 -1.50 -15.74 7.62
CA THR A 25 -2.76 -15.21 8.18
C THR A 25 -3.82 -14.86 7.14
N ALA A 26 -3.43 -14.70 5.87
CA ALA A 26 -4.34 -14.38 4.79
C ALA A 26 -5.32 -15.53 4.51
N ASP A 27 -6.60 -15.20 4.29
CA ASP A 27 -7.65 -16.14 3.89
C ASP A 27 -7.70 -16.32 2.37
N PHE A 28 -7.21 -15.34 1.61
CA PHE A 28 -7.14 -15.37 0.15
C PHE A 28 -5.89 -14.65 -0.34
N ILE A 29 -5.09 -15.32 -1.18
CA ILE A 29 -3.80 -14.80 -1.64
C ILE A 29 -3.78 -14.70 -3.16
N ILE A 30 -3.45 -13.50 -3.64
CA ILE A 30 -3.30 -13.16 -5.05
C ILE A 30 -1.81 -13.02 -5.34
N ALA A 31 -1.25 -13.85 -6.20
CA ALA A 31 0.11 -13.68 -6.72
C ALA A 31 0.08 -12.82 -7.99
N LEU A 32 0.93 -11.81 -8.08
CA LEU A 32 1.10 -11.05 -9.31
C LEU A 32 2.18 -11.70 -10.18
N ASP A 33 1.75 -12.21 -11.33
CA ASP A 33 2.58 -12.82 -12.38
C ASP A 33 3.73 -13.68 -11.80
N GLY A 34 4.99 -13.35 -12.07
CA GLY A 34 6.17 -14.10 -11.61
C GLY A 34 6.31 -14.29 -10.10
N ALA A 35 5.51 -13.62 -9.27
CA ALA A 35 5.47 -13.91 -7.84
C ALA A 35 4.99 -15.34 -7.56
N ALA A 36 4.15 -15.90 -8.41
CA ALA A 36 3.65 -17.28 -8.29
C ALA A 36 4.74 -18.35 -8.37
N ASP A 37 5.92 -18.04 -8.89
CA ASP A 37 7.07 -18.95 -8.90
C ASP A 37 7.88 -18.93 -7.58
N ARG A 38 7.60 -17.99 -6.67
CA ARG A 38 8.37 -17.82 -5.43
C ARG A 38 7.78 -18.57 -4.23
N PHE A 39 6.49 -18.86 -4.27
CA PHE A 39 5.77 -19.56 -3.20
C PHE A 39 4.57 -20.30 -3.77
N GLU A 40 4.04 -21.28 -3.04
CA GLU A 40 2.97 -22.17 -3.54
C GLU A 40 1.60 -21.91 -2.91
N SER A 41 1.52 -21.03 -1.89
CA SER A 41 0.30 -20.81 -1.08
C SER A 41 -0.59 -19.71 -1.63
N TRP A 42 -0.71 -19.55 -2.96
CA TRP A 42 -1.61 -18.59 -3.59
C TRP A 42 -2.89 -19.27 -4.11
N ASP A 43 -3.99 -18.51 -4.13
CA ASP A 43 -5.30 -18.97 -4.62
C ASP A 43 -5.51 -18.59 -6.09
N VAL A 44 -5.00 -17.42 -6.52
CA VAL A 44 -5.13 -16.94 -7.89
C VAL A 44 -3.86 -16.19 -8.34
N VAL A 45 -3.61 -16.23 -9.64
CA VAL A 45 -2.56 -15.41 -10.29
C VAL A 45 -3.23 -14.33 -11.14
N VAL A 46 -2.72 -13.10 -11.05
CA VAL A 46 -3.16 -11.95 -11.84
C VAL A 46 -1.95 -11.40 -12.61
N GLY A 47 -2.09 -11.24 -13.93
CA GLY A 47 -1.05 -10.71 -14.81
C GLY A 47 -1.21 -11.23 -16.24
N ASP A 48 -0.31 -10.83 -17.13
CA ASP A 48 -0.24 -11.31 -18.52
C ASP A 48 0.52 -12.64 -18.66
N LEU A 49 1.06 -13.14 -17.55
CA LEU A 49 1.75 -14.42 -17.40
C LEU A 49 3.04 -14.55 -18.25
N ASP A 50 3.67 -13.45 -18.58
CA ASP A 50 4.91 -13.43 -19.35
C ASP A 50 6.14 -13.78 -18.51
N SER A 51 6.05 -13.56 -17.19
CA SER A 51 7.14 -13.78 -16.22
C SER A 51 7.00 -15.06 -15.38
N ILE A 52 5.94 -15.86 -15.59
CA ILE A 52 5.70 -17.10 -14.84
C ILE A 52 6.23 -18.33 -15.58
N SER A 53 6.85 -19.27 -14.85
CA SER A 53 7.47 -20.48 -15.44
C SER A 53 6.46 -21.44 -16.07
N ASN A 54 5.19 -21.45 -15.61
CA ASN A 54 4.14 -22.34 -16.13
C ASN A 54 2.81 -21.62 -16.39
N PRO A 55 2.74 -20.76 -17.42
CA PRO A 55 1.56 -19.93 -17.70
C PRO A 55 0.31 -20.73 -18.07
N ARG A 56 0.44 -22.00 -18.51
CA ARG A 56 -0.67 -22.84 -19.01
C ARG A 56 -1.72 -23.17 -17.95
N LYS A 57 -1.45 -22.92 -16.67
CA LYS A 57 -2.36 -23.18 -15.55
C LYS A 57 -3.25 -21.99 -15.20
N HIS A 58 -3.03 -20.84 -15.81
CA HIS A 58 -3.64 -19.58 -15.43
C HIS A 58 -4.32 -18.92 -16.63
N GLU A 59 -5.29 -18.07 -16.35
CA GLU A 59 -5.90 -17.20 -17.36
C GLU A 59 -5.13 -15.89 -17.39
N ALA A 60 -4.50 -15.58 -18.53
CA ALA A 60 -3.81 -14.31 -18.74
C ALA A 60 -4.83 -13.15 -18.78
N ASP A 61 -4.50 -12.04 -18.14
CA ASP A 61 -5.22 -10.80 -18.29
C ASP A 61 -4.58 -10.00 -19.45
N GLU A 62 -5.32 -9.88 -20.56
CA GLU A 62 -4.84 -9.22 -21.79
C GLU A 62 -4.79 -7.68 -21.69
N ASP A 63 -5.24 -7.08 -20.57
CA ASP A 63 -5.14 -5.64 -20.35
C ASP A 63 -3.66 -5.22 -20.27
N GLN A 64 -3.21 -4.44 -21.27
CA GLN A 64 -1.86 -3.89 -21.35
C GLN A 64 -1.78 -2.43 -20.89
N GLU A 65 -2.91 -1.81 -20.55
CA GLU A 65 -2.94 -0.41 -20.12
C GLU A 65 -2.70 -0.24 -18.60
N ASN A 66 -2.94 -1.32 -17.84
CA ASN A 66 -2.84 -1.32 -16.38
C ASN A 66 -1.73 -2.26 -15.88
N THR A 67 -1.11 -1.90 -14.75
CA THR A 67 -0.21 -2.81 -14.03
C THR A 67 -0.99 -3.98 -13.41
N ASP A 68 -0.33 -5.10 -13.16
CA ASP A 68 -0.99 -6.26 -12.53
C ASP A 68 -1.53 -5.93 -11.14
N LEU A 69 -0.85 -5.03 -10.39
CA LEU A 69 -1.37 -4.51 -9.14
C LEU A 69 -2.70 -3.74 -9.35
N SER A 70 -2.77 -2.87 -10.36
CA SER A 70 -4.01 -2.14 -10.68
C SER A 70 -5.15 -3.10 -11.03
N LYS A 71 -4.87 -4.14 -11.83
CA LYS A 71 -5.84 -5.19 -12.17
C LYS A 71 -6.35 -5.92 -10.92
N ALA A 72 -5.43 -6.29 -10.02
CA ALA A 72 -5.79 -6.97 -8.77
C ALA A 72 -6.67 -6.08 -7.87
N LEU A 73 -6.27 -4.82 -7.64
CA LEU A 73 -7.02 -3.88 -6.80
C LEU A 73 -8.39 -3.47 -7.38
N LYS A 74 -8.56 -3.49 -8.71
CA LYS A 74 -9.86 -3.26 -9.38
C LYS A 74 -10.81 -4.46 -9.23
N LYS A 75 -10.26 -5.67 -9.11
CA LYS A 75 -11.04 -6.91 -9.13
C LYS A 75 -11.36 -7.45 -7.74
N TYR A 76 -10.52 -7.16 -6.75
CA TYR A 76 -10.61 -7.71 -5.40
C TYR A 76 -10.55 -6.60 -4.35
N ASP A 77 -11.27 -6.80 -3.25
CA ASP A 77 -11.17 -5.97 -2.05
C ASP A 77 -9.95 -6.43 -1.25
N VAL A 78 -8.82 -5.74 -1.45
CA VAL A 78 -7.50 -6.15 -0.96
C VAL A 78 -7.17 -5.41 0.33
N ASP A 79 -6.73 -6.15 1.36
CA ASP A 79 -6.33 -5.57 2.66
C ASP A 79 -4.83 -5.19 2.69
N ALA A 80 -3.97 -6.01 2.06
CA ALA A 80 -2.52 -5.81 2.12
C ALA A 80 -1.83 -6.18 0.79
N VAL A 81 -0.74 -5.47 0.51
CA VAL A 81 0.14 -5.72 -0.64
C VAL A 81 1.58 -5.78 -0.18
N VAL A 82 2.30 -6.85 -0.54
CA VAL A 82 3.73 -7.04 -0.27
C VAL A 82 4.52 -7.29 -1.55
N GLY A 83 5.85 -7.16 -1.50
CA GLY A 83 6.72 -7.45 -2.64
C GLY A 83 6.75 -6.37 -3.71
N ILE A 84 6.44 -5.13 -3.37
CA ILE A 84 6.44 -3.98 -4.30
C ILE A 84 7.76 -3.19 -4.28
N SER A 85 8.70 -3.53 -3.40
CA SER A 85 10.00 -2.88 -3.29
C SER A 85 11.00 -3.42 -4.30
N GLY A 86 12.07 -2.66 -4.58
CA GLY A 86 13.14 -3.06 -5.48
C GLY A 86 12.73 -3.08 -6.96
N GLY A 87 13.63 -3.50 -7.83
CA GLY A 87 13.36 -3.56 -9.27
C GLY A 87 13.18 -2.17 -9.90
N ARG A 88 12.19 -2.02 -10.76
CA ARG A 88 11.93 -0.80 -11.53
C ARG A 88 11.33 0.29 -10.65
N LEU A 89 11.94 1.48 -10.65
CA LEU A 89 11.49 2.64 -9.88
C LEU A 89 10.09 3.13 -10.30
N ASP A 90 9.79 3.09 -11.60
CA ASP A 90 8.47 3.47 -12.14
C ASP A 90 7.34 2.58 -11.61
N HIS A 91 7.57 1.26 -11.48
CA HIS A 91 6.62 0.33 -10.86
C HIS A 91 6.42 0.60 -9.36
N GLN A 92 7.50 0.95 -8.64
CA GLN A 92 7.38 1.30 -7.22
C GLN A 92 6.53 2.57 -7.04
N ILE A 93 6.78 3.60 -7.85
CA ILE A 93 5.99 4.84 -7.81
C ILE A 93 4.53 4.57 -8.21
N ALA A 94 4.32 3.78 -9.28
CA ALA A 94 2.99 3.40 -9.74
C ALA A 94 2.20 2.65 -8.66
N SER A 95 2.85 1.83 -7.81
CA SER A 95 2.16 1.12 -6.73
C SER A 95 1.45 2.07 -5.77
N PHE A 96 2.05 3.21 -5.44
CA PHE A 96 1.40 4.20 -4.58
C PHE A 96 0.25 4.93 -5.28
N THR A 97 0.42 5.31 -6.55
CA THR A 97 -0.63 6.02 -7.31
C THR A 97 -1.80 5.11 -7.67
N THR A 98 -1.56 3.80 -7.74
CA THR A 98 -2.62 2.79 -7.98
C THR A 98 -3.66 2.77 -6.84
N LEU A 99 -3.27 3.07 -5.59
CA LEU A 99 -4.25 3.20 -4.49
C LEU A 99 -5.28 4.30 -4.77
N PHE A 100 -4.87 5.41 -5.38
CA PHE A 100 -5.77 6.51 -5.73
C PHE A 100 -6.59 6.19 -6.98
N GLU A 101 -5.95 5.60 -8.02
CA GLU A 101 -6.62 5.18 -9.25
C GLU A 101 -7.77 4.20 -8.99
N THR A 102 -7.58 3.28 -8.04
CA THR A 102 -8.55 2.22 -7.73
C THR A 102 -9.41 2.52 -6.51
N GLU A 103 -9.16 3.64 -5.84
CA GLU A 103 -9.76 4.01 -4.55
C GLU A 103 -9.60 2.93 -3.47
N SER A 104 -8.52 2.12 -3.57
CA SER A 104 -8.26 1.00 -2.66
C SER A 104 -7.78 1.48 -1.30
N ASP A 105 -8.27 0.85 -0.23
CA ASP A 105 -7.83 1.05 1.15
C ASP A 105 -6.73 0.06 1.57
N ALA A 106 -6.18 -0.71 0.61
CA ALA A 106 -5.08 -1.65 0.87
C ALA A 106 -3.86 -0.97 1.50
N ILE A 107 -3.22 -1.67 2.43
CA ILE A 107 -1.95 -1.26 3.01
C ILE A 107 -0.82 -1.81 2.14
N LEU A 108 0.02 -0.91 1.61
CA LEU A 108 1.23 -1.29 0.88
C LEU A 108 2.38 -1.45 1.87
N TYR A 109 3.03 -2.61 1.89
CA TYR A 109 4.24 -2.88 2.66
C TYR A 109 5.46 -2.84 1.74
N PHE A 110 6.46 -2.02 2.09
CA PHE A 110 7.69 -1.88 1.31
C PHE A 110 8.88 -1.61 2.22
N ASP A 111 9.88 -2.45 2.16
CA ASP A 111 11.02 -2.47 3.06
C ASP A 111 10.56 -2.46 4.54
N ASN A 112 10.92 -1.45 5.31
CA ASN A 112 10.51 -1.28 6.72
C ASN A 112 9.35 -0.28 6.88
N TRP A 113 8.60 -0.03 5.80
CA TRP A 113 7.53 0.98 5.77
C TRP A 113 6.21 0.36 5.33
N ARG A 114 5.13 1.00 5.73
CA ARG A 114 3.80 0.77 5.18
C ARG A 114 3.17 2.09 4.76
N ALA A 115 2.34 2.05 3.75
CA ALA A 115 1.62 3.21 3.25
C ALA A 115 0.17 2.85 2.94
N CYS A 116 -0.73 3.79 3.21
CA CYS A 116 -2.13 3.70 2.82
C CYS A 116 -2.62 5.07 2.33
N ARG A 117 -3.65 5.07 1.51
CA ARG A 117 -4.31 6.31 1.15
C ARG A 117 -5.16 6.82 2.31
N VAL A 118 -5.30 8.13 2.44
CA VAL A 118 -6.25 8.73 3.37
C VAL A 118 -7.59 8.85 2.64
N GLY A 119 -8.55 8.02 3.02
CA GLY A 119 -9.92 8.04 2.46
C GLY A 119 -10.75 9.25 2.92
N SER A 120 -12.03 9.31 2.52
CA SER A 120 -12.97 10.39 2.90
C SER A 120 -13.25 10.43 4.40
N GLU A 121 -13.23 9.29 5.07
CA GLU A 121 -13.48 9.16 6.51
C GLU A 121 -12.25 9.54 7.37
N GLY A 122 -11.10 9.74 6.73
CA GLY A 122 -9.82 9.91 7.41
C GLY A 122 -9.28 8.60 8.00
N LEU A 123 -8.22 8.73 8.80
CA LEU A 123 -7.57 7.61 9.50
C LEU A 123 -7.40 7.99 10.98
N GLU A 124 -7.56 7.00 11.85
CA GLU A 124 -7.22 7.08 13.26
C GLU A 124 -6.42 5.82 13.61
N ILE A 125 -5.15 5.99 13.99
CA ILE A 125 -4.20 4.89 14.15
C ILE A 125 -3.47 5.03 15.48
N GLU A 126 -3.42 3.95 16.28
CA GLU A 126 -2.55 3.87 17.44
C GLU A 126 -1.12 3.66 17.00
N LEU A 127 -0.20 4.49 17.47
CA LEU A 127 1.22 4.45 17.10
C LEU A 127 2.10 4.69 18.33
N GLU A 128 3.28 4.09 18.33
CA GLU A 128 4.29 4.32 19.36
C GLU A 128 4.88 5.73 19.25
N LYS A 129 4.94 6.45 20.40
CA LYS A 129 5.56 7.78 20.47
C LYS A 129 7.02 7.73 20.04
N GLY A 130 7.41 8.67 19.19
CA GLY A 130 8.73 8.77 18.60
C GLY A 130 8.88 8.05 17.26
N SER A 131 7.93 7.21 16.86
CA SER A 131 7.90 6.59 15.52
C SER A 131 7.85 7.66 14.44
N ILE A 132 8.41 7.35 13.28
CA ILE A 132 8.38 8.26 12.13
C ILE A 132 7.12 8.01 11.31
N CYS A 133 6.45 9.10 10.98
CA CYS A 133 5.35 9.09 10.01
C CYS A 133 5.47 10.24 9.02
N SER A 134 4.77 10.14 7.90
CA SER A 134 4.76 11.16 6.86
C SER A 134 3.41 11.23 6.19
N ILE A 135 3.04 12.41 5.71
CA ILE A 135 2.01 12.58 4.70
C ILE A 135 2.65 13.00 3.38
N MET A 136 2.11 12.53 2.27
CA MET A 136 2.53 12.94 0.92
C MET A 136 1.31 13.25 0.06
N ALA A 137 1.25 14.48 -0.47
CA ALA A 137 0.21 14.92 -1.40
C ALA A 137 0.60 14.58 -2.85
N PHE A 138 -0.34 14.04 -3.61
CA PHE A 138 -0.26 13.85 -5.06
C PHE A 138 -1.23 14.84 -5.72
N GLY A 139 -0.69 15.93 -6.26
CA GLY A 139 -1.49 17.05 -6.70
C GLY A 139 -1.81 18.03 -5.57
N GLU A 140 -2.96 18.67 -5.64
CA GLU A 140 -3.50 19.57 -4.61
C GLU A 140 -4.42 18.79 -3.68
N VAL A 141 -4.19 18.90 -2.37
CA VAL A 141 -5.02 18.29 -1.32
C VAL A 141 -5.55 19.39 -0.42
N LYS A 142 -6.87 19.40 -0.19
CA LYS A 142 -7.56 20.44 0.56
C LYS A 142 -7.82 20.02 1.99
N ASP A 143 -7.74 21.02 2.88
CA ASP A 143 -8.13 20.95 4.29
C ASP A 143 -7.48 19.75 5.01
N VAL A 144 -6.14 19.64 4.89
CA VAL A 144 -5.38 18.54 5.50
C VAL A 144 -5.25 18.78 6.98
N VAL A 145 -5.69 17.80 7.77
CA VAL A 145 -5.49 17.75 9.21
C VAL A 145 -4.58 16.56 9.53
N ILE A 146 -3.55 16.78 10.31
CA ILE A 146 -2.80 15.72 11.00
C ILE A 146 -2.56 16.15 12.44
N SER A 147 -2.95 15.32 13.41
CA SER A 147 -2.77 15.55 14.82
C SER A 147 -2.18 14.34 15.55
N GLY A 148 -1.65 14.56 16.76
CA GLY A 148 -0.92 13.56 17.52
C GLY A 148 0.56 13.41 17.10
N VAL A 149 1.10 14.38 16.38
CA VAL A 149 2.47 14.44 15.86
C VAL A 149 3.18 15.72 16.30
N GLU A 150 4.52 15.80 16.15
CA GLU A 150 5.29 17.00 16.54
C GLU A 150 4.92 18.24 15.71
N PHE A 151 4.64 18.07 14.41
CA PHE A 151 4.27 19.15 13.49
C PHE A 151 2.88 18.91 12.92
N GLU A 152 1.87 19.39 13.63
CA GLU A 152 0.47 19.26 13.25
C GLU A 152 0.07 20.20 12.10
N LEU A 153 -0.94 19.79 11.34
CA LEU A 153 -1.67 20.63 10.39
C LEU A 153 -3.13 20.72 10.83
N ALA A 154 -3.72 21.90 10.75
CA ALA A 154 -5.06 22.17 11.26
C ALA A 154 -6.03 22.67 10.16
N GLY A 155 -6.10 21.95 9.04
CA GLY A 155 -6.95 22.32 7.90
C GLY A 155 -6.23 23.17 6.86
N GLU A 156 -5.01 22.80 6.51
CA GLU A 156 -4.20 23.51 5.54
C GLU A 156 -4.21 22.82 4.17
N ASP A 157 -4.23 23.60 3.10
CA ASP A 157 -4.02 23.07 1.76
C ASP A 157 -2.56 22.66 1.58
N VAL A 158 -2.36 21.43 1.06
CA VAL A 158 -1.05 20.85 0.79
C VAL A 158 -0.94 20.50 -0.69
N GLN A 159 0.22 20.75 -1.28
CA GLN A 159 0.52 20.39 -2.66
C GLN A 159 1.65 19.37 -2.72
N THR A 160 1.79 18.69 -3.87
CA THR A 160 2.93 17.82 -4.12
C THR A 160 4.24 18.48 -3.69
N GLY A 161 4.97 17.86 -2.79
CA GLY A 161 6.20 18.40 -2.22
C GLY A 161 6.63 17.64 -0.98
N SER A 162 7.42 18.27 -0.14
CA SER A 162 8.00 17.66 1.07
C SER A 162 7.31 18.08 2.38
N LYS A 163 6.23 18.86 2.31
CA LYS A 163 5.48 19.25 3.51
C LYS A 163 4.85 18.04 4.17
N GLY A 164 5.11 17.84 5.45
CA GLY A 164 4.61 16.69 6.22
C GLY A 164 5.47 15.42 6.16
N VAL A 165 6.64 15.47 5.52
CA VAL A 165 7.59 14.35 5.47
C VAL A 165 8.49 14.36 6.70
N GLY A 166 8.72 13.16 7.31
CA GLY A 166 9.63 12.97 8.44
C GLY A 166 9.11 13.54 9.76
N ASN A 167 7.82 13.52 9.98
CA ASN A 167 7.19 13.88 11.24
C ASN A 167 7.38 12.80 12.30
N LYS A 168 7.18 13.12 13.57
CA LYS A 168 7.26 12.16 14.68
C LYS A 168 5.95 12.09 15.43
N VAL A 169 5.59 10.89 15.82
CA VAL A 169 4.44 10.63 16.68
C VAL A 169 4.69 11.21 18.08
N ALA A 170 3.79 12.06 18.54
CA ALA A 170 3.85 12.75 19.83
C ALA A 170 2.81 12.21 20.84
N GLU A 171 1.70 11.66 20.35
CA GLU A 171 0.62 11.10 21.16
C GLU A 171 0.38 9.62 20.78
N ASP A 172 -0.38 8.89 21.60
CA ASP A 172 -0.66 7.46 21.36
C ASP A 172 -1.57 7.21 20.15
N VAL A 173 -2.30 8.24 19.71
CA VAL A 173 -3.21 8.19 18.56
C VAL A 173 -2.86 9.30 17.59
N VAL A 174 -2.64 8.94 16.33
CA VAL A 174 -2.48 9.88 15.22
C VAL A 174 -3.77 9.87 14.39
N LYS A 175 -4.26 11.07 14.08
CA LYS A 175 -5.42 11.26 13.20
C LYS A 175 -5.00 12.02 11.96
N VAL A 176 -5.43 11.52 10.80
CA VAL A 176 -5.17 12.15 9.50
C VAL A 176 -6.46 12.24 8.73
N SER A 177 -6.78 13.42 8.21
CA SER A 177 -7.94 13.62 7.34
C SER A 177 -7.70 14.68 6.28
N ARG A 178 -8.57 14.72 5.29
CA ARG A 178 -8.57 15.71 4.23
C ARG A 178 -9.99 15.93 3.70
N GLU A 179 -10.27 17.10 3.09
CA GLU A 179 -11.54 17.33 2.38
C GLU A 179 -11.52 16.67 1.00
N SER A 180 -10.45 16.89 0.22
CA SER A 180 -10.34 16.36 -1.15
C SER A 180 -8.89 16.23 -1.61
N GLY A 181 -8.65 15.51 -2.71
CA GLY A 181 -7.34 15.26 -3.31
C GLY A 181 -6.71 13.95 -2.82
N ASP A 182 -5.54 13.61 -3.33
CA ASP A 182 -4.85 12.34 -3.11
C ASP A 182 -3.77 12.51 -2.03
N LEU A 183 -4.01 11.97 -0.85
CA LEU A 183 -3.11 12.00 0.30
C LEU A 183 -2.70 10.60 0.72
N LEU A 184 -1.40 10.36 0.74
CA LEU A 184 -0.80 9.13 1.25
C LEU A 184 -0.33 9.35 2.70
N PHE A 185 -0.58 8.39 3.58
CA PHE A 185 0.01 8.31 4.90
C PHE A 185 1.03 7.18 4.93
N ILE A 186 2.25 7.47 5.39
CA ILE A 186 3.38 6.54 5.42
C ILE A 186 3.88 6.44 6.85
N LEU A 187 4.16 5.23 7.31
CA LEU A 187 4.66 4.96 8.66
C LEU A 187 5.57 3.73 8.68
N GLU A 188 6.32 3.54 9.77
CA GLU A 188 7.17 2.37 9.95
C GLU A 188 6.33 1.09 9.99
N ALA A 189 6.77 0.03 9.29
CA ALA A 189 5.99 -1.21 9.14
C ALA A 189 5.72 -1.92 10.47
N ASN A 190 6.64 -1.82 11.40
CA ASN A 190 6.55 -2.44 12.74
C ASN A 190 5.91 -1.52 13.79
N ALA A 191 5.39 -0.36 13.39
CA ALA A 191 4.56 0.43 14.29
C ALA A 191 3.26 -0.37 14.59
N PRO A 192 2.88 -0.50 15.85
CA PRO A 192 1.73 -1.30 16.27
C PRO A 192 0.45 -0.86 15.60
#